data_665e6e5dbcaf85a53d38a35d7ccf3fe7
#
_entry.id   665e6e5dbcaf85a53d38a35d7ccf3fe7
#
_cell.length_a   1.000
_cell.length_b   1.000
_cell.length_c   1.000
_cell.angle_alpha   90.00
_cell.angle_beta   90.00
_cell.angle_gamma   90.00
#
_symmetry.space_group_name_H-M   'P 1'
#
loop_
_entity.id
_entity.type
_entity.pdbx_description
1 polymer ?
#
loop_
_entity_poly.entity_id
_entity_poly.type
_entity_poly.pdbx_seq_one_letter_code
_entity_poly.pdbx_strand_id
1 'polypeptide(L)'
;MLQKTYHITDFTGGQLEGMLSEVAGLPEYGRAAQVLLIAFEMNWDAGEILRKVRAVRQALPKVEIAGVTHYEQIFQGEIPGNHTMFTFLFFDSPAFTAFRLPMEGRTDGQLAEELKARLQSLSDLKGVMTWFAQDSRNVDRLLKLANLGDVPVFGASAGTSDLHSDGSVNYVFDGDGVYRDALLAVAFHGADLRVEASYNFGWQPVGKTMTVTAMEGDFLVTQIDHRPAAEIYERYLGLDYRQNQIAIDNICEFPLMVERAGLPLVRIPTEWKPDGTLVFHAALKVGDRLRFCYGLPQQIFEQVCADGDRFRQFVPQGMLLILCLNRAIFLKERERLEIQSYRKLAPELVFVHGSSEIYFRNGAGGEMHSSLIAVGIREGAPEAALPLPEGECPLEVRGDVLVPLELRLMSFMRAVTSDLEQTTRELTHLQHNLEDEVERKSRENESLSLHVVMTLADAIDAKDTYTHGHSGRVAKYAREIARRAGRSSYEQEAIFVMGLLHDVGKIGVPDAVINKPGKLTDEEFAMIKAHPVMGARILGNIREMPGLATGARWHHERIDGRGYPDGLTGDKIPYEARIIGVADAYDAMTSNRSYRGLMPQAKVRQQIENGRGTQFDPVYADIMIEMIDEDKDYQMREL
;
A
#
# COMPACT_ATOMS: atom_id res chain seq x y z
N MET A 1 8.09 36.96 -28.56
CA MET A 1 7.61 37.22 -27.18
C MET A 1 8.66 37.98 -26.39
N LEU A 2 8.26 38.89 -25.46
CA LEU A 2 9.13 39.61 -24.50
C LEU A 2 8.54 39.53 -23.12
N GLN A 3 9.37 39.41 -22.09
CA GLN A 3 8.98 39.56 -20.66
C GLN A 3 9.61 40.82 -20.10
N LYS A 4 8.83 41.59 -19.31
CA LYS A 4 9.32 42.69 -18.49
C LYS A 4 8.67 42.67 -17.12
N THR A 5 9.47 42.86 -16.08
CA THR A 5 9.03 42.83 -14.67
C THR A 5 9.32 44.16 -13.99
N TYR A 6 8.32 44.66 -13.26
CA TYR A 6 8.38 45.90 -12.50
C TYR A 6 8.02 45.67 -11.04
N HIS A 7 8.72 46.31 -10.14
CA HIS A 7 8.48 46.29 -8.70
C HIS A 7 7.97 47.63 -8.24
N ILE A 8 6.81 47.66 -7.62
CA ILE A 8 6.18 48.88 -7.10
C ILE A 8 6.16 48.77 -5.59
N THR A 9 6.94 49.62 -4.92
CA THR A 9 7.07 49.70 -3.45
C THR A 9 6.40 50.91 -2.85
N ASP A 10 6.20 51.98 -3.66
CA ASP A 10 5.53 53.23 -3.26
C ASP A 10 4.30 53.46 -4.13
N PHE A 11 3.14 53.26 -3.52
CA PHE A 11 1.84 53.44 -4.17
C PHE A 11 1.31 54.90 -4.11
N THR A 12 1.99 55.76 -3.36
CA THR A 12 1.62 57.20 -3.20
C THR A 12 2.45 58.13 -4.07
N GLY A 13 3.62 57.63 -4.54
CA GLY A 13 4.66 58.43 -5.20
C GLY A 13 4.66 58.44 -6.71
N GLY A 14 3.65 57.93 -7.39
CA GLY A 14 3.60 57.92 -8.85
C GLY A 14 4.40 56.83 -9.54
N GLN A 15 4.97 55.83 -8.80
CA GLN A 15 5.68 54.69 -9.40
C GLN A 15 4.76 53.86 -10.30
N LEU A 16 3.51 53.61 -9.88
CA LEU A 16 2.51 52.93 -10.68
C LEU A 16 2.22 53.67 -11.98
N GLU A 17 2.00 54.97 -11.93
CA GLU A 17 1.72 55.80 -13.11
C GLU A 17 2.93 55.85 -14.05
N GLY A 18 4.13 56.00 -13.49
CA GLY A 18 5.39 55.93 -14.24
C GLY A 18 5.57 54.63 -15.01
N MET A 19 5.38 53.51 -14.34
CA MET A 19 5.41 52.16 -14.96
C MET A 19 4.36 52.01 -16.06
N LEU A 20 3.11 52.43 -15.80
CA LEU A 20 2.03 52.35 -16.79
C LEU A 20 2.35 53.19 -18.03
N SER A 21 2.90 54.39 -17.86
CA SER A 21 3.34 55.27 -18.95
C SER A 21 4.52 54.64 -19.74
N GLU A 22 5.48 54.04 -19.05
CA GLU A 22 6.59 53.35 -19.68
C GLU A 22 6.10 52.18 -20.53
N VAL A 23 5.27 51.29 -19.96
CA VAL A 23 4.71 50.12 -20.68
C VAL A 23 3.89 50.56 -21.89
N ALA A 24 3.05 51.59 -21.76
CA ALA A 24 2.27 52.14 -22.87
C ALA A 24 3.15 52.66 -24.02
N GLY A 25 4.34 53.18 -23.69
CA GLY A 25 5.33 53.69 -24.65
C GLY A 25 6.21 52.60 -25.28
N LEU A 26 6.16 51.37 -24.81
CA LEU A 26 6.98 50.29 -25.39
C LEU A 26 6.56 49.96 -26.82
N PRO A 27 7.50 49.83 -27.78
CA PRO A 27 7.20 49.35 -29.12
C PRO A 27 6.54 47.98 -29.13
N GLU A 28 6.93 47.11 -28.19
CA GLU A 28 6.39 45.76 -27.97
C GLU A 28 4.91 45.78 -27.61
N TYR A 29 4.49 46.70 -26.74
CA TYR A 29 3.08 46.89 -26.40
C TYR A 29 2.23 47.25 -27.60
N GLY A 30 2.78 48.15 -28.46
CA GLY A 30 2.09 48.53 -29.69
C GLY A 30 1.91 47.38 -30.67
N ARG A 31 2.94 46.52 -30.84
CA ARG A 31 2.99 45.41 -31.78
C ARG A 31 2.32 44.11 -31.28
N ALA A 32 2.31 43.90 -29.97
CA ALA A 32 1.79 42.66 -29.36
C ALA A 32 0.34 42.38 -29.78
N ALA A 33 0.12 41.12 -30.22
CA ALA A 33 -1.21 40.60 -30.47
C ALA A 33 -1.99 40.39 -29.18
N GLN A 34 -1.29 39.91 -28.11
CA GLN A 34 -1.83 39.80 -26.76
C GLN A 34 -0.79 40.21 -25.73
N VAL A 35 -1.26 40.74 -24.58
CA VAL A 35 -0.40 41.05 -23.44
C VAL A 35 -1.01 40.51 -22.18
N LEU A 36 -0.27 39.60 -21.51
CA LEU A 36 -0.63 39.07 -20.19
C LEU A 36 0.14 39.80 -19.12
N LEU A 37 -0.57 40.33 -18.11
CA LEU A 37 0.01 40.75 -16.86
C LEU A 37 -0.19 39.68 -15.80
N ILE A 38 0.91 39.12 -15.32
CA ILE A 38 0.93 38.33 -14.10
C ILE A 38 1.27 39.26 -12.95
N ALA A 39 0.33 39.46 -12.02
CA ALA A 39 0.50 40.37 -10.91
C ALA A 39 0.58 39.62 -9.58
N PHE A 40 1.64 39.89 -8.82
CA PHE A 40 1.86 39.32 -7.50
C PHE A 40 1.74 40.44 -6.47
N GLU A 41 0.83 40.25 -5.50
CA GLU A 41 0.44 41.29 -4.57
C GLU A 41 0.68 40.87 -3.12
N MET A 42 1.42 41.70 -2.38
CA MET A 42 1.62 41.53 -0.94
C MET A 42 0.64 42.33 -0.08
N ASN A 43 -0.21 43.12 -0.70
CA ASN A 43 -1.26 43.84 0.01
C ASN A 43 -2.56 43.05 -0.03
N TRP A 44 -3.12 42.75 1.13
CA TRP A 44 -4.36 41.97 1.27
C TRP A 44 -5.62 42.84 1.40
N ASP A 45 -5.52 44.15 1.11
CA ASP A 45 -6.68 45.01 0.99
C ASP A 45 -7.28 44.91 -0.42
N ALA A 46 -8.45 44.30 -0.52
CA ALA A 46 -9.15 44.11 -1.79
C ALA A 46 -9.45 45.45 -2.51
N GLY A 47 -9.67 46.53 -1.77
CA GLY A 47 -9.92 47.88 -2.32
C GLY A 47 -8.67 48.44 -2.99
N GLU A 48 -7.51 48.25 -2.36
CA GLU A 48 -6.22 48.67 -2.91
C GLU A 48 -5.86 47.86 -4.17
N ILE A 49 -6.04 46.54 -4.12
CA ILE A 49 -5.82 45.67 -5.29
C ILE A 49 -6.71 46.12 -6.45
N LEU A 50 -8.01 46.33 -6.18
CA LEU A 50 -8.98 46.75 -7.20
C LEU A 50 -8.63 48.13 -7.79
N ARG A 51 -8.10 49.06 -7.00
CA ARG A 51 -7.64 50.34 -7.48
C ARG A 51 -6.50 50.21 -8.49
N LYS A 52 -5.50 49.35 -8.19
CA LYS A 52 -4.38 49.05 -9.09
C LYS A 52 -4.87 48.38 -10.38
N VAL A 53 -5.74 47.39 -10.29
CA VAL A 53 -6.35 46.72 -11.44
C VAL A 53 -7.04 47.73 -12.37
N ARG A 54 -7.84 48.64 -11.80
CA ARG A 54 -8.54 49.69 -12.57
C ARG A 54 -7.56 50.64 -13.25
N ALA A 55 -6.49 51.07 -12.58
CA ALA A 55 -5.45 51.92 -13.16
C ALA A 55 -4.76 51.23 -14.35
N VAL A 56 -4.40 49.95 -14.22
CA VAL A 56 -3.82 49.14 -15.31
C VAL A 56 -4.79 49.07 -16.49
N ARG A 57 -6.06 48.73 -16.28
CA ARG A 57 -7.05 48.61 -17.37
C ARG A 57 -7.32 49.92 -18.09
N GLN A 58 -7.30 51.02 -17.35
CA GLN A 58 -7.49 52.35 -17.92
C GLN A 58 -6.30 52.77 -18.80
N ALA A 59 -5.08 52.54 -18.33
CA ALA A 59 -3.87 52.92 -19.04
C ALA A 59 -3.48 51.96 -20.15
N LEU A 60 -3.74 50.65 -19.97
CA LEU A 60 -3.28 49.57 -20.83
C LEU A 60 -4.46 48.65 -21.22
N PRO A 61 -5.38 49.09 -22.09
CA PRO A 61 -6.62 48.37 -22.39
C PRO A 61 -6.45 47.02 -23.09
N LYS A 62 -5.26 46.75 -23.69
CA LYS A 62 -4.94 45.43 -24.30
C LYS A 62 -4.48 44.36 -23.29
N VAL A 63 -4.24 44.76 -22.04
CA VAL A 63 -3.67 43.86 -21.02
C VAL A 63 -4.77 43.00 -20.41
N GLU A 64 -4.59 41.69 -20.45
CA GLU A 64 -5.33 40.75 -19.62
C GLU A 64 -4.58 40.53 -18.30
N ILE A 65 -5.30 40.55 -17.18
CA ILE A 65 -4.70 40.53 -15.84
C ILE A 65 -4.98 39.16 -15.22
N ALA A 66 -3.93 38.53 -14.72
CA ALA A 66 -4.00 37.33 -13.88
C ALA A 66 -3.17 37.56 -12.62
N GLY A 67 -3.83 37.85 -11.49
CA GLY A 67 -3.16 38.23 -10.27
C GLY A 67 -3.49 37.35 -9.08
N VAL A 68 -2.57 37.31 -8.13
CA VAL A 68 -2.66 36.51 -6.90
C VAL A 68 -1.97 37.22 -5.75
N THR A 69 -2.51 37.06 -4.54
CA THR A 69 -1.79 37.45 -3.32
C THR A 69 -0.75 36.37 -2.98
N HIS A 70 0.42 36.80 -2.50
CA HIS A 70 1.51 35.91 -2.17
C HIS A 70 2.22 36.36 -0.88
N TYR A 71 3.11 35.49 -0.38
CA TYR A 71 3.95 35.81 0.76
C TYR A 71 5.09 36.76 0.38
N GLU A 72 5.76 37.26 1.42
CA GLU A 72 6.92 38.12 1.35
C GLU A 72 7.97 37.59 0.35
N GLN A 73 8.49 38.49 -0.50
CA GLN A 73 9.58 38.18 -1.43
C GLN A 73 10.88 38.78 -0.91
N ILE A 74 11.96 38.01 -1.01
CA ILE A 74 13.30 38.53 -0.82
C ILE A 74 13.79 39.05 -2.17
N PHE A 75 13.74 40.39 -2.34
CA PHE A 75 14.25 41.02 -3.53
C PHE A 75 15.64 41.62 -3.24
N GLN A 76 16.65 41.22 -4.01
CA GLN A 76 18.05 41.70 -3.91
C GLN A 76 18.68 41.61 -2.51
N GLY A 77 18.11 40.79 -1.61
CA GLY A 77 18.63 40.63 -0.25
C GLY A 77 18.03 41.58 0.80
N GLU A 78 17.13 42.42 0.42
CA GLU A 78 16.26 43.20 1.33
C GLU A 78 14.87 42.59 1.27
N ILE A 79 14.18 42.56 2.41
CA ILE A 79 12.76 42.22 2.47
C ILE A 79 12.03 43.57 2.29
N PRO A 80 11.51 43.90 1.10
CA PRO A 80 10.75 45.11 0.93
C PRO A 80 9.43 44.91 1.69
N GLY A 81 9.00 45.91 2.39
CA GLY A 81 7.62 46.03 2.89
C GLY A 81 6.61 45.86 1.76
N ASN A 82 5.34 46.10 2.01
CA ASN A 82 4.25 46.00 1.03
C ASN A 82 4.70 46.41 -0.37
N HIS A 83 4.77 45.47 -1.31
CA HIS A 83 5.08 45.75 -2.71
C HIS A 83 4.20 44.90 -3.64
N THR A 84 4.11 45.37 -4.88
CA THR A 84 3.45 44.63 -5.96
C THR A 84 4.46 44.37 -7.05
N MET A 85 4.47 43.17 -7.60
CA MET A 85 5.27 42.84 -8.75
C MET A 85 4.36 42.66 -9.96
N PHE A 86 4.65 43.39 -11.02
CA PHE A 86 3.95 43.36 -12.31
C PHE A 86 4.86 42.74 -13.37
N THR A 87 4.51 41.57 -13.89
CA THR A 87 5.22 40.90 -14.96
C THR A 87 4.39 40.88 -16.21
N PHE A 88 4.83 41.64 -17.23
CA PHE A 88 4.18 41.68 -18.55
C PHE A 88 4.82 40.70 -19.48
N LEU A 89 3.99 39.88 -20.14
CA LEU A 89 4.35 39.01 -21.23
C LEU A 89 3.70 39.53 -22.50
N PHE A 90 4.52 39.96 -23.47
CA PHE A 90 4.10 40.47 -24.77
C PHE A 90 4.21 39.39 -25.82
N PHE A 91 3.09 38.94 -26.38
CA PHE A 91 3.04 37.90 -27.40
C PHE A 91 2.82 38.50 -28.77
N ASP A 92 3.59 38.01 -29.74
CA ASP A 92 3.51 38.44 -31.15
C ASP A 92 2.33 37.79 -31.88
N SER A 93 1.82 36.64 -31.36
CA SER A 93 0.62 35.93 -31.82
C SER A 93 -0.37 35.66 -30.65
N PRO A 94 -1.63 35.30 -30.95
CA PRO A 94 -2.54 34.85 -29.89
C PRO A 94 -1.98 33.60 -29.21
N ALA A 95 -1.72 33.67 -27.91
CA ALA A 95 -0.95 32.68 -27.17
C ALA A 95 -1.61 32.18 -25.88
N PHE A 96 -2.67 32.85 -25.40
CA PHE A 96 -3.31 32.45 -24.16
C PHE A 96 -4.79 32.81 -24.10
N THR A 97 -5.49 32.17 -23.17
CA THR A 97 -6.85 32.52 -22.74
C THR A 97 -6.87 32.50 -21.22
N ALA A 98 -7.21 33.62 -20.59
CA ALA A 98 -7.39 33.72 -19.16
C ALA A 98 -8.88 33.61 -18.81
N PHE A 99 -9.19 32.86 -17.75
CA PHE A 99 -10.56 32.74 -17.25
C PHE A 99 -10.58 32.41 -15.77
N ARG A 100 -11.68 32.77 -15.14
CA ARG A 100 -11.94 32.49 -13.73
C ARG A 100 -13.07 31.49 -13.56
N LEU A 101 -12.92 30.58 -12.60
CA LEU A 101 -13.95 29.66 -12.13
C LEU A 101 -14.28 29.99 -10.68
N PRO A 102 -15.50 30.48 -10.38
CA PRO A 102 -15.95 30.59 -8.99
C PRO A 102 -16.03 29.20 -8.36
N MET A 103 -15.55 29.06 -7.12
CA MET A 103 -15.49 27.76 -6.44
C MET A 103 -16.58 27.60 -5.38
N GLU A 104 -17.19 28.68 -4.90
CA GLU A 104 -18.23 28.67 -3.88
C GLU A 104 -19.42 27.80 -4.28
N GLY A 105 -19.84 26.91 -3.37
CA GLY A 105 -20.97 26.01 -3.56
C GLY A 105 -20.77 24.90 -4.58
N ARG A 106 -19.58 24.73 -5.14
CA ARG A 106 -19.26 23.71 -6.15
C ARG A 106 -18.42 22.58 -5.61
N THR A 107 -18.66 21.37 -6.10
CA THR A 107 -17.82 20.20 -5.83
C THR A 107 -16.58 20.19 -6.71
N ASP A 108 -15.53 19.46 -6.28
CA ASP A 108 -14.31 19.29 -7.09
C ASP A 108 -14.59 18.66 -8.45
N GLY A 109 -15.59 17.76 -8.53
CA GLY A 109 -16.03 17.15 -9.79
C GLY A 109 -16.60 18.17 -10.77
N GLN A 110 -17.50 19.06 -10.31
CA GLN A 110 -18.09 20.10 -11.14
C GLN A 110 -17.05 21.09 -11.64
N LEU A 111 -16.10 21.49 -10.77
CA LEU A 111 -15.00 22.36 -11.16
C LEU A 111 -14.06 21.70 -12.16
N ALA A 112 -13.72 20.42 -11.95
CA ALA A 112 -12.88 19.66 -12.85
C ALA A 112 -13.53 19.50 -14.24
N GLU A 113 -14.82 19.22 -14.31
CA GLU A 113 -15.56 19.12 -15.58
C GLU A 113 -15.58 20.45 -16.33
N GLU A 114 -15.87 21.57 -15.64
CA GLU A 114 -15.87 22.89 -16.28
C GLU A 114 -14.46 23.29 -16.72
N LEU A 115 -13.45 23.11 -15.87
CA LEU A 115 -12.06 23.36 -16.23
C LEU A 115 -11.67 22.57 -17.48
N LYS A 116 -11.95 21.27 -17.49
CA LYS A 116 -11.68 20.39 -18.62
C LYS A 116 -12.41 20.82 -19.89
N ALA A 117 -13.69 21.13 -19.79
CA ALA A 117 -14.49 21.57 -20.94
C ALA A 117 -13.95 22.85 -21.57
N ARG A 118 -13.59 23.86 -20.75
CA ARG A 118 -12.98 25.11 -21.24
C ARG A 118 -11.63 24.86 -21.93
N LEU A 119 -10.76 24.02 -21.32
CA LEU A 119 -9.44 23.75 -21.85
C LEU A 119 -9.49 22.89 -23.13
N GLN A 120 -10.41 21.93 -23.21
CA GLN A 120 -10.62 21.11 -24.42
C GLN A 120 -11.18 21.89 -25.61
N SER A 121 -11.83 23.04 -25.37
CA SER A 121 -12.28 23.92 -26.46
C SER A 121 -11.14 24.67 -27.15
N LEU A 122 -9.94 24.70 -26.54
CA LEU A 122 -8.76 25.37 -27.08
C LEU A 122 -7.95 24.41 -27.94
N SER A 123 -7.58 24.86 -29.13
CA SER A 123 -6.68 24.09 -29.98
C SER A 123 -5.23 24.25 -29.51
N ASP A 124 -4.49 23.16 -29.54
CA ASP A 124 -3.04 23.17 -29.34
C ASP A 124 -2.57 23.72 -27.97
N LEU A 125 -3.21 23.22 -26.89
CA LEU A 125 -2.90 23.58 -25.51
C LEU A 125 -1.49 23.11 -25.14
N LYS A 126 -0.68 24.04 -24.59
CA LYS A 126 0.75 23.81 -24.24
C LYS A 126 1.02 23.78 -22.74
N GLY A 127 0.20 24.44 -21.94
CA GLY A 127 0.32 24.51 -20.49
C GLY A 127 -0.81 25.30 -19.86
N VAL A 128 -1.03 25.10 -18.56
CA VAL A 128 -2.06 25.82 -17.80
C VAL A 128 -1.47 26.34 -16.51
N MET A 129 -1.43 27.65 -16.38
CA MET A 129 -1.10 28.32 -15.10
C MET A 129 -2.36 28.48 -14.27
N THR A 130 -2.29 28.12 -12.98
CA THR A 130 -3.44 28.16 -12.07
C THR A 130 -3.09 28.84 -10.75
N TRP A 131 -3.99 29.71 -10.30
CA TRP A 131 -3.94 30.33 -8.98
C TRP A 131 -5.22 30.03 -8.22
N PHE A 132 -5.11 29.53 -6.99
CA PHE A 132 -6.24 29.18 -6.13
C PHE A 132 -6.32 30.12 -4.95
N ALA A 133 -7.48 30.75 -4.74
CA ALA A 133 -7.80 31.47 -3.53
C ALA A 133 -8.87 30.72 -2.75
N GLN A 134 -8.44 29.73 -1.96
CA GLN A 134 -9.25 28.98 -0.99
C GLN A 134 -8.37 28.04 -0.16
N ASP A 135 -8.53 28.04 1.16
CA ASP A 135 -7.65 27.31 2.10
C ASP A 135 -8.07 25.85 2.37
N SER A 136 -9.23 25.40 1.91
CA SER A 136 -9.78 24.10 2.27
C SER A 136 -10.22 23.21 1.09
N ARG A 137 -9.63 23.44 -0.09
CA ARG A 137 -9.95 22.67 -1.31
C ARG A 137 -8.94 21.55 -1.54
N ASN A 138 -9.44 20.35 -1.86
CA ASN A 138 -8.59 19.26 -2.28
C ASN A 138 -8.14 19.43 -3.74
N VAL A 139 -7.08 20.21 -3.93
CA VAL A 139 -6.51 20.53 -5.25
C VAL A 139 -6.01 19.24 -5.95
N ASP A 140 -5.42 18.30 -5.21
CA ASP A 140 -4.98 17.00 -5.75
C ASP A 140 -6.13 16.24 -6.43
N ARG A 141 -7.31 16.23 -5.78
CA ARG A 141 -8.50 15.55 -6.32
C ARG A 141 -9.05 16.27 -7.54
N LEU A 142 -9.12 17.60 -7.50
CA LEU A 142 -9.59 18.42 -8.61
C LEU A 142 -8.74 18.19 -9.88
N LEU A 143 -7.41 18.31 -9.75
CA LEU A 143 -6.47 18.14 -10.87
C LEU A 143 -6.50 16.72 -11.44
N LYS A 144 -6.60 15.71 -10.57
CA LYS A 144 -6.72 14.31 -10.97
C LYS A 144 -8.01 14.04 -11.75
N LEU A 145 -9.13 14.65 -11.37
CA LEU A 145 -10.40 14.54 -12.08
C LEU A 145 -10.36 15.27 -13.42
N ALA A 146 -9.74 16.45 -13.47
CA ALA A 146 -9.57 17.21 -14.71
C ALA A 146 -8.71 16.46 -15.74
N ASN A 147 -7.63 15.82 -15.31
CA ASN A 147 -6.69 15.00 -16.09
C ASN A 147 -6.43 15.49 -17.52
N LEU A 148 -5.51 16.43 -17.67
CA LEU A 148 -5.16 17.05 -18.96
C LEU A 148 -4.08 16.29 -19.75
N GLY A 149 -3.76 15.04 -19.35
CA GLY A 149 -2.73 14.22 -20.00
C GLY A 149 -1.34 14.80 -19.86
N ASP A 150 -0.64 14.97 -20.98
CA ASP A 150 0.76 15.46 -21.01
C ASP A 150 0.88 16.99 -20.85
N VAL A 151 -0.23 17.72 -20.86
CA VAL A 151 -0.22 19.19 -20.67
C VAL A 151 0.13 19.53 -19.23
N PRO A 152 1.24 20.25 -18.96
CA PRO A 152 1.60 20.62 -17.61
C PRO A 152 0.62 21.65 -17.03
N VAL A 153 0.16 21.39 -15.81
CA VAL A 153 -0.53 22.36 -14.97
C VAL A 153 0.45 22.83 -13.89
N PHE A 154 0.60 24.12 -13.73
CA PHE A 154 1.53 24.72 -12.78
C PHE A 154 0.93 25.99 -12.16
N GLY A 155 1.41 26.36 -10.98
CA GLY A 155 0.91 27.52 -10.28
C GLY A 155 1.12 27.42 -8.78
N ALA A 156 0.26 28.09 -8.03
CA ALA A 156 0.27 28.04 -6.57
C ALA A 156 -1.10 28.35 -5.96
N SER A 157 -1.25 27.99 -4.69
CA SER A 157 -2.30 28.57 -3.83
C SER A 157 -1.89 29.98 -3.39
N ALA A 158 -2.87 30.86 -3.31
CA ALA A 158 -2.66 32.26 -2.90
C ALA A 158 -2.14 32.32 -1.46
N GLY A 159 -1.14 33.15 -1.22
CA GLY A 159 -0.61 33.41 0.11
C GLY A 159 -1.59 34.17 0.98
N THR A 160 -1.57 33.94 2.29
CA THR A 160 -2.43 34.57 3.29
C THR A 160 -1.69 35.69 4.05
N SER A 161 -2.43 36.65 4.61
CA SER A 161 -1.85 37.75 5.38
C SER A 161 -1.20 37.32 6.70
N ASP A 162 -1.62 36.20 7.25
CA ASP A 162 -1.10 35.64 8.49
C ASP A 162 -1.26 34.10 8.50
N LEU A 163 -0.17 33.39 8.69
CA LEU A 163 -0.14 31.93 8.75
C LEU A 163 -0.87 31.35 9.97
N HIS A 164 -1.19 32.16 10.96
CA HIS A 164 -1.64 31.75 12.30
C HIS A 164 -2.96 32.35 12.76
N SER A 165 -3.67 33.12 11.91
CA SER A 165 -4.92 33.76 12.34
C SER A 165 -6.15 33.23 11.62
N ASP A 166 -7.25 33.01 12.39
CA ASP A 166 -8.59 32.66 11.88
C ASP A 166 -9.20 33.74 10.94
N GLY A 167 -8.52 34.85 10.73
CA GLY A 167 -8.94 35.96 9.89
C GLY A 167 -8.08 36.18 8.65
N SER A 168 -7.18 35.24 8.32
CA SER A 168 -6.31 35.38 7.16
C SER A 168 -7.10 35.42 5.85
N VAL A 169 -6.66 36.25 4.93
CA VAL A 169 -7.35 36.50 3.66
C VAL A 169 -6.40 36.25 2.51
N ASN A 170 -6.85 35.54 1.51
CA ASN A 170 -6.14 35.40 0.26
C ASN A 170 -7.04 35.76 -0.93
N TYR A 171 -6.43 36.19 -2.02
CA TYR A 171 -7.15 36.61 -3.21
C TYR A 171 -6.48 36.12 -4.50
N VAL A 172 -7.33 35.82 -5.49
CA VAL A 172 -6.99 35.94 -6.90
C VAL A 172 -7.75 37.12 -7.49
N PHE A 173 -7.19 37.76 -8.51
CA PHE A 173 -7.83 38.89 -9.16
C PHE A 173 -7.55 38.92 -10.66
N ASP A 174 -8.53 39.43 -11.40
CA ASP A 174 -8.48 39.62 -12.83
C ASP A 174 -8.84 41.07 -13.20
N GLY A 175 -9.02 41.34 -14.48
CA GLY A 175 -9.42 42.67 -14.95
C GLY A 175 -10.80 43.12 -14.45
N ASP A 176 -11.63 42.24 -13.92
CA ASP A 176 -13.01 42.53 -13.51
C ASP A 176 -13.16 42.62 -11.98
N GLY A 177 -12.26 42.04 -11.20
CA GLY A 177 -12.41 42.12 -9.74
C GLY A 177 -11.38 41.32 -8.92
N VAL A 178 -11.64 41.28 -7.61
CA VAL A 178 -10.83 40.59 -6.59
C VAL A 178 -11.71 39.53 -5.90
N TYR A 179 -11.23 38.29 -5.77
CA TYR A 179 -12.04 37.15 -5.39
C TYR A 179 -11.34 36.29 -4.33
N ARG A 180 -12.10 35.79 -3.34
CA ARG A 180 -11.63 34.93 -2.24
C ARG A 180 -11.84 33.46 -2.49
N ASP A 181 -12.78 33.09 -3.36
CA ASP A 181 -13.18 31.72 -3.58
C ASP A 181 -13.26 31.47 -5.10
N ALA A 182 -12.09 31.47 -5.71
CA ALA A 182 -11.97 31.28 -7.16
C ALA A 182 -10.67 30.62 -7.56
N LEU A 183 -10.75 29.86 -8.65
CA LEU A 183 -9.62 29.42 -9.46
C LEU A 183 -9.46 30.38 -10.63
N LEU A 184 -8.30 31.00 -10.74
CA LEU A 184 -7.89 31.78 -11.92
C LEU A 184 -6.96 30.92 -12.76
N ALA A 185 -7.30 30.71 -14.02
CA ALA A 185 -6.51 29.91 -14.96
C ALA A 185 -6.09 30.73 -16.17
N VAL A 186 -4.84 30.53 -16.58
CA VAL A 186 -4.30 31.02 -17.86
C VAL A 186 -3.89 29.81 -18.67
N ALA A 187 -4.64 29.54 -19.73
CA ALA A 187 -4.37 28.48 -20.66
C ALA A 187 -3.45 28.98 -21.79
N PHE A 188 -2.25 28.48 -21.87
CA PHE A 188 -1.28 28.76 -22.93
C PHE A 188 -1.51 27.82 -24.10
N HIS A 189 -1.77 28.38 -25.31
CA HIS A 189 -2.11 27.60 -26.49
C HIS A 189 -1.63 28.28 -27.78
N GLY A 190 -1.60 27.54 -28.88
CA GLY A 190 -1.19 28.04 -30.20
C GLY A 190 0.00 27.29 -30.79
N ALA A 191 0.07 27.24 -32.13
CA ALA A 191 1.03 26.40 -32.86
C ALA A 191 2.48 26.83 -32.61
N ASP A 192 2.73 28.12 -32.50
CA ASP A 192 4.08 28.68 -32.33
C ASP A 192 4.50 28.76 -30.88
N LEU A 193 3.56 28.61 -29.94
CA LEU A 193 3.85 28.68 -28.50
C LEU A 193 4.45 27.38 -27.98
N ARG A 194 5.43 27.50 -27.12
CA ARG A 194 6.05 26.40 -26.37
C ARG A 194 6.10 26.77 -24.90
N VAL A 195 5.78 25.78 -24.06
CA VAL A 195 5.83 25.88 -22.61
C VAL A 195 6.61 24.67 -22.10
N GLU A 196 7.62 24.91 -21.32
CA GLU A 196 8.37 23.88 -20.59
C GLU A 196 8.21 24.13 -19.10
N ALA A 197 7.84 23.09 -18.36
CA ALA A 197 7.67 23.17 -16.91
C ALA A 197 8.42 22.02 -16.25
N SER A 198 9.17 22.33 -15.21
CA SER A 198 9.88 21.35 -14.40
C SER A 198 9.48 21.45 -12.93
N TYR A 199 9.66 20.33 -12.25
CA TYR A 199 9.45 20.17 -10.82
C TYR A 199 10.77 19.74 -10.19
N ASN A 200 11.27 20.56 -9.26
CA ASN A 200 12.50 20.31 -8.53
C ASN A 200 12.21 20.05 -7.06
N PHE A 201 12.70 18.95 -6.54
CA PHE A 201 12.37 18.50 -5.19
C PHE A 201 13.61 18.39 -4.28
N GLY A 202 14.44 17.38 -4.43
CA GLY A 202 15.72 17.22 -3.69
C GLY A 202 15.62 16.76 -2.24
N TRP A 203 14.46 16.39 -1.74
CA TRP A 203 14.24 15.86 -0.40
C TRP A 203 14.39 14.34 -0.39
N GLN A 204 14.97 13.80 0.69
CA GLN A 204 15.22 12.37 0.86
C GLN A 204 14.44 11.81 2.05
N PRO A 205 13.77 10.66 1.90
CA PRO A 205 13.06 10.03 3.00
C PRO A 205 14.02 9.51 4.07
N VAL A 206 13.65 9.70 5.34
CA VAL A 206 14.42 9.29 6.52
C VAL A 206 13.48 8.58 7.51
N GLY A 207 13.99 7.57 8.20
CA GLY A 207 13.25 6.82 9.20
C GLY A 207 12.28 5.80 8.61
N LYS A 208 11.46 5.21 9.45
CA LYS A 208 10.49 4.17 9.03
C LYS A 208 9.30 4.77 8.30
N THR A 209 8.66 3.95 7.50
CA THR A 209 7.34 4.26 6.93
C THR A 209 6.27 4.16 8.03
N MET A 210 5.43 5.18 8.10
CA MET A 210 4.27 5.29 9.00
C MET A 210 3.00 5.33 8.16
N THR A 211 1.88 4.95 8.72
CA THR A 211 0.59 4.89 7.99
C THR A 211 -0.43 5.82 8.65
N VAL A 212 -1.12 6.63 7.85
CA VAL A 212 -2.30 7.39 8.32
C VAL A 212 -3.42 6.41 8.61
N THR A 213 -3.83 6.29 9.88
CA THR A 213 -4.82 5.31 10.32
C THR A 213 -6.19 5.89 10.64
N ALA A 214 -6.28 7.20 10.95
CA ALA A 214 -7.55 7.90 11.12
C ALA A 214 -7.45 9.37 10.73
N MET A 215 -8.54 9.91 10.17
CA MET A 215 -8.67 11.30 9.73
C MET A 215 -10.10 11.81 9.89
N GLU A 216 -10.26 13.13 9.99
CA GLU A 216 -11.51 13.87 9.83
C GLU A 216 -11.43 14.73 8.56
N GLY A 217 -12.22 14.40 7.54
CA GLY A 217 -12.11 15.04 6.22
C GLY A 217 -10.78 14.75 5.53
N ASP A 218 -10.35 15.66 4.65
CA ASP A 218 -9.15 15.51 3.82
C ASP A 218 -7.88 16.12 4.45
N PHE A 219 -8.01 16.92 5.52
CA PHE A 219 -6.93 17.76 6.03
C PHE A 219 -6.57 17.54 7.52
N LEU A 220 -7.43 16.89 8.30
CA LEU A 220 -7.21 16.67 9.72
C LEU A 220 -6.81 15.21 9.97
N VAL A 221 -5.54 14.99 10.27
CA VAL A 221 -5.02 13.66 10.61
C VAL A 221 -5.07 13.46 12.11
N THR A 222 -5.94 12.56 12.56
CA THR A 222 -6.13 12.27 13.99
C THR A 222 -5.19 11.18 14.48
N GLN A 223 -4.88 10.18 13.63
CA GLN A 223 -3.99 9.08 14.01
C GLN A 223 -3.02 8.67 12.89
N ILE A 224 -1.78 8.40 13.31
CA ILE A 224 -0.73 7.75 12.52
C ILE A 224 -0.26 6.52 13.29
N ASP A 225 -0.19 5.34 12.63
CA ASP A 225 0.14 4.05 13.24
C ASP A 225 -0.71 3.75 14.52
N HIS A 226 -2.01 4.12 14.49
CA HIS A 226 -2.97 3.97 15.60
C HIS A 226 -2.64 4.77 16.86
N ARG A 227 -1.86 5.86 16.75
CA ARG A 227 -1.52 6.78 17.83
C ARG A 227 -1.91 8.21 17.43
N PRO A 228 -2.10 9.14 18.40
CA PRO A 228 -2.28 10.55 18.07
C PRO A 228 -1.22 11.04 17.09
N ALA A 229 -1.66 11.72 16.03
CA ALA A 229 -0.77 12.01 14.89
C ALA A 229 0.46 12.84 15.29
N ALA A 230 0.31 13.79 16.21
CA ALA A 230 1.42 14.64 16.66
C ALA A 230 2.50 13.89 17.47
N GLU A 231 2.19 12.70 18.01
CA GLU A 231 3.19 11.90 18.75
C GLU A 231 4.40 11.49 17.90
N ILE A 232 4.30 11.51 16.58
CA ILE A 232 5.44 11.23 15.71
C ILE A 232 6.55 12.27 15.88
N TYR A 233 6.20 13.55 16.06
CA TYR A 233 7.17 14.62 16.28
C TYR A 233 7.85 14.48 17.64
N GLU A 234 7.11 14.15 18.69
CA GLU A 234 7.67 13.86 20.00
C GLU A 234 8.63 12.66 19.95
N ARG A 235 8.20 11.57 19.32
CA ARG A 235 8.97 10.33 19.25
C ARG A 235 10.24 10.42 18.43
N TYR A 236 10.18 11.08 17.25
CA TYR A 236 11.28 11.06 16.29
C TYR A 236 12.16 12.32 16.34
N LEU A 237 11.58 13.45 16.73
CA LEU A 237 12.28 14.74 16.76
C LEU A 237 12.44 15.31 18.19
N GLY A 238 11.83 14.67 19.20
CA GLY A 238 11.88 15.17 20.58
C GLY A 238 11.07 16.46 20.81
N LEU A 239 10.10 16.77 19.95
CA LEU A 239 9.29 17.98 20.00
C LEU A 239 7.96 17.72 20.71
N ASP A 240 7.79 18.22 21.92
CA ASP A 240 6.55 18.07 22.68
C ASP A 240 5.47 19.03 22.17
N TYR A 241 4.47 18.48 21.47
CA TYR A 241 3.36 19.28 20.92
C TYR A 241 2.44 19.86 22.00
N ARG A 242 2.37 19.25 23.20
CA ARG A 242 1.56 19.75 24.33
C ARG A 242 2.18 20.99 24.96
N GLN A 243 3.49 21.17 24.83
CA GLN A 243 4.22 22.34 25.28
C GLN A 243 4.42 23.41 24.20
N ASN A 244 3.76 23.24 23.07
CA ASN A 244 3.87 24.13 21.91
C ASN A 244 5.32 24.31 21.41
N GLN A 245 6.13 23.26 21.52
CA GLN A 245 7.54 23.27 21.05
C GLN A 245 7.67 23.02 19.54
N ILE A 246 6.59 22.66 18.89
CA ILE A 246 6.57 22.46 17.45
C ILE A 246 6.49 23.84 16.80
N ALA A 247 7.63 24.42 16.46
CA ALA A 247 7.70 25.63 15.65
C ALA A 247 7.75 25.27 14.17
N ILE A 248 7.22 26.12 13.31
CA ILE A 248 7.22 25.88 11.86
C ILE A 248 8.63 25.65 11.32
N ASP A 249 9.62 26.35 11.84
CA ASP A 249 11.04 26.19 11.46
C ASP A 249 11.55 24.77 11.69
N ASN A 250 11.16 24.13 12.81
CA ASN A 250 11.55 22.77 13.15
C ASN A 250 10.87 21.73 12.24
N ILE A 251 9.62 22.01 11.84
CA ILE A 251 8.86 21.13 10.93
C ILE A 251 9.39 21.24 9.50
N CYS A 252 9.81 22.45 9.10
CA CYS A 252 10.37 22.73 7.78
C CYS A 252 11.65 21.93 7.49
N GLU A 253 12.43 21.61 8.51
CA GLU A 253 13.63 20.78 8.36
C GLU A 253 13.31 19.28 8.12
N PHE A 254 12.21 18.80 8.72
CA PHE A 254 11.78 17.40 8.66
C PHE A 254 10.30 17.26 8.27
N PRO A 255 9.91 17.67 7.08
CA PRO A 255 8.53 17.52 6.65
C PRO A 255 8.20 16.04 6.38
N LEU A 256 6.91 15.75 6.21
CA LEU A 256 6.43 14.40 5.90
C LEU A 256 6.32 14.22 4.39
N MET A 257 6.89 13.13 3.88
CA MET A 257 6.80 12.72 2.48
C MET A 257 5.73 11.66 2.32
N VAL A 258 4.90 11.79 1.27
CA VAL A 258 3.98 10.77 0.77
C VAL A 258 4.25 10.53 -0.71
N GLU A 259 4.23 9.29 -1.16
CA GLU A 259 4.35 8.96 -2.58
C GLU A 259 2.97 8.77 -3.22
N ARG A 260 2.70 9.50 -4.31
CA ARG A 260 1.48 9.35 -5.09
C ARG A 260 1.79 9.25 -6.57
N ALA A 261 1.33 8.18 -7.20
CA ALA A 261 1.57 7.90 -8.62
C ALA A 261 3.06 7.92 -9.02
N GLY A 262 3.94 7.49 -8.10
CA GLY A 262 5.39 7.47 -8.33
C GLY A 262 6.08 8.82 -8.15
N LEU A 263 5.36 9.87 -7.74
CA LEU A 263 5.91 11.17 -7.45
C LEU A 263 5.94 11.43 -5.93
N PRO A 264 7.09 11.81 -5.35
CA PRO A 264 7.16 12.20 -3.95
C PRO A 264 6.50 13.57 -3.75
N LEU A 265 5.58 13.64 -2.79
CA LEU A 265 4.94 14.88 -2.35
C LEU A 265 5.26 15.13 -0.89
N VAL A 266 5.52 16.38 -0.54
CA VAL A 266 5.69 16.78 0.86
C VAL A 266 4.36 17.25 1.44
N ARG A 267 4.17 16.96 2.72
CA ARG A 267 3.03 17.39 3.53
C ARG A 267 3.56 18.00 4.82
N ILE A 268 3.15 19.22 5.08
CA ILE A 268 3.59 19.99 6.24
C ILE A 268 2.35 20.32 7.07
N PRO A 269 2.31 19.90 8.35
CA PRO A 269 1.24 20.36 9.23
C PRO A 269 1.42 21.84 9.52
N THR A 270 0.32 22.56 9.46
CA THR A 270 0.28 24.01 9.74
C THR A 270 -0.17 24.30 11.17
N GLU A 271 -0.89 23.34 11.77
CA GLU A 271 -1.40 23.46 13.12
C GLU A 271 -1.45 22.07 13.78
N TRP A 272 -1.38 22.03 15.09
CA TRP A 272 -1.63 20.83 15.90
C TRP A 272 -2.56 21.17 17.06
N LYS A 273 -3.48 20.26 17.33
CA LYS A 273 -4.45 20.42 18.39
C LYS A 273 -3.98 19.76 19.69
N PRO A 274 -4.53 20.17 20.85
CA PRO A 274 -4.17 19.58 22.14
C PRO A 274 -4.42 18.08 22.25
N ASP A 275 -5.33 17.53 21.44
CA ASP A 275 -5.63 16.10 21.35
C ASP A 275 -4.63 15.31 20.50
N GLY A 276 -3.65 15.99 19.90
CA GLY A 276 -2.65 15.41 19.01
C GLY A 276 -3.08 15.31 17.55
N THR A 277 -4.19 15.93 17.15
CA THR A 277 -4.57 16.05 15.75
C THR A 277 -3.65 17.03 15.02
N LEU A 278 -3.20 16.64 13.83
CA LEU A 278 -2.42 17.49 12.91
C LEU A 278 -3.34 18.05 11.82
N VAL A 279 -3.22 19.34 11.55
CA VAL A 279 -3.91 20.03 10.46
C VAL A 279 -2.94 20.25 9.31
N PHE A 280 -3.34 19.89 8.10
CA PHE A 280 -2.52 20.04 6.89
C PHE A 280 -3.19 20.97 5.89
N HIS A 281 -2.42 21.68 5.10
CA HIS A 281 -2.93 22.45 3.97
C HIS A 281 -3.29 21.56 2.78
N ALA A 282 -2.43 20.60 2.48
CA ALA A 282 -2.64 19.70 1.35
C ALA A 282 -3.22 18.37 1.81
N ALA A 283 -4.13 17.83 1.00
CA ALA A 283 -4.92 16.66 1.32
C ALA A 283 -4.10 15.39 1.57
N LEU A 284 -4.55 14.63 2.58
CA LEU A 284 -4.11 13.26 2.88
C LEU A 284 -5.33 12.33 2.84
N LYS A 285 -5.11 11.03 2.99
CA LYS A 285 -6.17 10.03 3.13
C LYS A 285 -5.73 8.90 4.04
N VAL A 286 -6.68 8.23 4.64
CA VAL A 286 -6.42 6.99 5.38
C VAL A 286 -5.73 5.96 4.47
N GLY A 287 -4.68 5.35 4.97
CA GLY A 287 -3.82 4.43 4.24
C GLY A 287 -2.63 5.09 3.54
N ASP A 288 -2.52 6.43 3.51
CA ASP A 288 -1.30 7.09 3.01
C ASP A 288 -0.09 6.68 3.86
N ARG A 289 0.99 6.36 3.17
CA ARG A 289 2.27 5.98 3.78
C ARG A 289 3.15 7.21 3.86
N LEU A 290 3.51 7.59 5.06
CA LEU A 290 4.29 8.78 5.37
C LEU A 290 5.69 8.41 5.83
N ARG A 291 6.67 9.23 5.50
CA ARG A 291 8.03 9.19 6.07
C ARG A 291 8.48 10.61 6.34
N PHE A 292 9.23 10.81 7.39
CA PHE A 292 9.99 12.05 7.49
C PHE A 292 10.95 12.15 6.31
N CYS A 293 11.20 13.36 5.85
CA CYS A 293 12.23 13.61 4.85
C CYS A 293 13.10 14.79 5.27
N TYR A 294 14.28 14.84 4.69
CA TYR A 294 15.25 15.89 4.93
C TYR A 294 15.80 16.40 3.60
N GLY A 295 15.88 17.72 3.48
CA GLY A 295 16.45 18.36 2.31
C GLY A 295 17.97 18.24 2.32
N LEU A 296 18.55 17.71 1.26
CA LEU A 296 19.98 17.71 1.06
C LEU A 296 20.36 18.85 0.11
N PRO A 297 20.93 19.97 0.59
CA PRO A 297 21.23 21.13 -0.24
C PRO A 297 21.98 20.75 -1.52
N GLN A 298 22.96 19.85 -1.43
CA GLN A 298 23.71 19.39 -2.59
C GLN A 298 22.80 18.75 -3.65
N GLN A 299 21.89 17.86 -3.26
CA GLN A 299 20.96 17.20 -4.21
C GLN A 299 19.94 18.19 -4.77
N ILE A 300 19.46 19.12 -3.95
CA ILE A 300 18.59 20.22 -4.40
C ILE A 300 19.28 20.95 -5.54
N PHE A 301 20.54 21.29 -5.37
CA PHE A 301 21.29 22.05 -6.34
C PHE A 301 21.72 21.23 -7.57
N GLU A 302 22.03 19.95 -7.42
CA GLU A 302 22.23 19.03 -8.55
C GLU A 302 21.01 18.99 -9.47
N GLN A 303 19.79 18.98 -8.88
CA GLN A 303 18.55 19.06 -9.66
C GLN A 303 18.36 20.42 -10.33
N VAL A 304 18.70 21.52 -9.64
CA VAL A 304 18.67 22.86 -10.23
C VAL A 304 19.60 22.96 -11.45
N CYS A 305 20.79 22.36 -11.37
CA CYS A 305 21.71 22.31 -12.48
C CYS A 305 21.18 21.48 -13.66
N ALA A 306 20.59 20.31 -13.36
CA ALA A 306 19.97 19.47 -14.40
C ALA A 306 18.79 20.19 -15.09
N ASP A 307 17.97 20.92 -14.34
CA ASP A 307 16.92 21.77 -14.90
C ASP A 307 17.51 22.92 -15.73
N GLY A 308 18.58 23.53 -15.26
CA GLY A 308 19.32 24.57 -15.99
C GLY A 308 19.72 24.09 -17.39
N ASP A 309 20.21 22.86 -17.52
CA ASP A 309 20.56 22.26 -18.82
C ASP A 309 19.33 22.08 -19.74
N ARG A 310 18.19 21.70 -19.17
CA ARG A 310 16.91 21.60 -19.91
C ARG A 310 16.47 22.96 -20.45
N PHE A 311 16.42 24.00 -19.62
CA PHE A 311 16.01 25.34 -20.01
C PHE A 311 17.04 26.02 -20.94
N ARG A 312 18.32 25.69 -20.82
CA ARG A 312 19.34 26.15 -21.77
C ARG A 312 19.07 25.67 -23.20
N GLN A 313 18.56 24.43 -23.37
CA GLN A 313 18.14 23.91 -24.67
C GLN A 313 16.79 24.49 -25.11
N PHE A 314 15.90 24.78 -24.17
CA PHE A 314 14.60 25.37 -24.44
C PHE A 314 14.70 26.84 -24.85
N VAL A 315 15.68 27.60 -24.32
CA VAL A 315 15.93 29.04 -24.60
C VAL A 315 14.69 29.88 -24.27
N PRO A 316 14.28 30.01 -22.98
CA PRO A 316 13.07 30.73 -22.60
C PRO A 316 13.17 32.21 -22.99
N GLN A 317 12.07 32.79 -23.50
CA GLN A 317 11.91 34.23 -23.70
C GLN A 317 11.20 34.88 -22.51
N GLY A 318 10.52 34.07 -21.70
CA GLY A 318 9.99 34.44 -20.42
C GLY A 318 10.13 33.26 -19.45
N MET A 319 10.36 33.56 -18.18
CA MET A 319 10.53 32.55 -17.14
C MET A 319 9.90 32.95 -15.81
N LEU A 320 9.19 31.97 -15.22
CA LEU A 320 8.56 32.08 -13.91
C LEU A 320 9.10 30.97 -13.00
N LEU A 321 9.54 31.33 -11.81
CA LEU A 321 9.84 30.39 -10.73
C LEU A 321 8.79 30.53 -9.63
N ILE A 322 8.25 29.40 -9.19
CA ILE A 322 7.34 29.31 -8.06
C ILE A 322 8.04 28.47 -7.00
N LEU A 323 8.42 29.12 -5.90
CA LEU A 323 9.19 28.51 -4.80
C LEU A 323 8.30 28.33 -3.59
N CYS A 324 8.48 27.22 -2.90
CA CYS A 324 7.85 27.02 -1.60
C CYS A 324 8.49 27.89 -0.53
N LEU A 325 7.68 28.60 0.25
CA LEU A 325 8.14 29.33 1.41
C LEU A 325 8.92 28.41 2.37
N ASN A 326 8.47 27.18 2.57
CA ASN A 326 9.16 26.17 3.37
C ASN A 326 10.57 25.84 2.85
N ARG A 327 10.74 25.77 1.52
CA ARG A 327 12.04 25.57 0.88
C ARG A 327 12.96 26.77 1.12
N ALA A 328 12.42 27.98 1.06
CA ALA A 328 13.16 29.22 1.36
C ALA A 328 13.64 29.24 2.82
N ILE A 329 12.76 28.92 3.78
CA ILE A 329 13.09 28.79 5.20
C ILE A 329 14.22 27.77 5.42
N PHE A 330 14.16 26.63 4.75
CA PHE A 330 15.18 25.58 4.84
C PHE A 330 16.52 26.02 4.24
N LEU A 331 16.53 26.59 3.04
CA LEU A 331 17.74 26.99 2.31
C LEU A 331 18.39 28.24 2.87
N LYS A 332 17.61 29.11 3.47
CA LYS A 332 18.07 30.41 4.01
C LYS A 332 18.80 31.22 2.92
N GLU A 333 19.96 31.74 3.21
CA GLU A 333 20.77 32.52 2.26
C GLU A 333 21.13 31.76 0.97
N ARG A 334 21.10 30.41 1.00
CA ARG A 334 21.44 29.58 -0.16
C ARG A 334 20.36 29.61 -1.26
N GLU A 335 19.12 30.01 -0.94
CA GLU A 335 18.06 30.18 -1.92
C GLU A 335 18.49 31.11 -3.07
N ARG A 336 19.27 32.15 -2.77
CA ARG A 336 19.80 33.07 -3.79
C ARG A 336 20.63 32.34 -4.87
N LEU A 337 21.38 31.33 -4.51
CA LEU A 337 22.18 30.53 -5.46
C LEU A 337 21.27 29.78 -6.44
N GLU A 338 20.16 29.26 -5.93
CA GLU A 338 19.16 28.59 -6.72
C GLU A 338 18.55 29.54 -7.78
N ILE A 339 18.06 30.69 -7.35
CA ILE A 339 17.48 31.72 -8.24
C ILE A 339 18.52 32.24 -9.25
N GLN A 340 19.77 32.48 -8.83
CA GLN A 340 20.85 32.95 -9.69
C GLN A 340 21.17 31.97 -10.83
N SER A 341 21.02 30.67 -10.60
CA SER A 341 21.24 29.65 -11.64
C SER A 341 20.26 29.82 -12.80
N TYR A 342 18.99 30.10 -12.50
CA TYR A 342 17.99 30.36 -13.54
C TYR A 342 18.10 31.77 -14.15
N ARG A 343 18.53 32.80 -13.39
CA ARG A 343 18.73 34.17 -13.92
C ARG A 343 19.76 34.23 -15.04
N LYS A 344 20.73 33.32 -15.06
CA LYS A 344 21.69 33.20 -16.18
C LYS A 344 21.01 32.80 -17.48
N LEU A 345 19.84 32.15 -17.41
CA LEU A 345 19.08 31.68 -18.57
C LEU A 345 18.05 32.70 -19.04
N ALA A 346 17.47 33.45 -18.10
CA ALA A 346 16.47 34.48 -18.36
C ALA A 346 16.68 35.65 -17.39
N PRO A 347 17.35 36.75 -17.82
CA PRO A 347 17.66 37.88 -16.95
C PRO A 347 16.42 38.55 -16.33
N GLU A 348 15.30 38.58 -17.06
CA GLU A 348 14.01 39.12 -16.63
C GLU A 348 13.14 38.07 -15.88
N LEU A 349 13.74 37.00 -15.42
CA LEU A 349 13.08 35.96 -14.61
C LEU A 349 12.30 36.60 -13.46
N VAL A 350 11.06 36.16 -13.29
CA VAL A 350 10.23 36.43 -12.12
C VAL A 350 10.21 35.22 -11.18
N PHE A 351 10.25 35.47 -9.89
CA PHE A 351 10.04 34.43 -8.89
C PHE A 351 9.09 34.88 -7.81
N VAL A 352 8.39 33.92 -7.22
CA VAL A 352 7.37 34.13 -6.18
C VAL A 352 7.39 33.01 -5.18
N HIS A 353 7.16 33.34 -3.90
CA HIS A 353 6.93 32.35 -2.86
C HIS A 353 5.43 32.02 -2.77
N GLY A 354 5.09 30.77 -3.01
CA GLY A 354 3.76 30.22 -2.82
C GLY A 354 3.55 29.65 -1.42
N SER A 355 2.30 29.57 -0.98
CA SER A 355 1.93 28.79 0.23
C SER A 355 2.05 27.31 -0.03
N SER A 356 1.65 26.89 -1.23
CA SER A 356 1.89 25.59 -1.82
C SER A 356 1.96 25.71 -3.34
N GLU A 357 2.92 25.07 -3.94
CA GLU A 357 3.08 25.03 -5.39
C GLU A 357 2.15 23.99 -5.99
N ILE A 358 1.74 24.19 -7.22
CA ILE A 358 0.90 23.27 -7.98
C ILE A 358 1.69 22.78 -9.18
N TYR A 359 1.85 21.46 -9.27
CA TYR A 359 2.40 20.82 -10.46
C TYR A 359 1.65 19.52 -10.73
N PHE A 360 1.12 19.37 -11.95
CA PHE A 360 0.43 18.16 -12.36
C PHE A 360 0.67 17.87 -13.85
N ARG A 361 1.04 16.64 -14.15
CA ARG A 361 1.28 16.18 -15.53
C ARG A 361 1.15 14.66 -15.60
N ASN A 362 0.54 14.11 -16.65
CA ASN A 362 0.40 12.66 -16.87
C ASN A 362 -0.21 11.88 -15.69
N GLY A 363 -1.18 12.48 -15.01
CA GLY A 363 -1.84 11.86 -13.87
C GLY A 363 -1.04 11.88 -12.55
N ALA A 364 0.16 12.47 -12.56
CA ALA A 364 1.05 12.59 -11.40
C ALA A 364 1.22 14.05 -10.97
N GLY A 365 1.32 14.27 -9.67
CA GLY A 365 1.46 15.60 -9.06
C GLY A 365 0.26 15.98 -8.20
N GLY A 366 0.12 17.26 -7.95
CA GLY A 366 -0.90 17.86 -7.11
C GLY A 366 -0.40 19.14 -6.47
N GLU A 367 -0.86 19.40 -5.26
CA GLU A 367 -0.36 20.44 -4.40
C GLU A 367 0.97 19.99 -3.79
N MET A 368 2.03 20.76 -4.07
CA MET A 368 3.40 20.47 -3.68
C MET A 368 3.79 21.31 -2.46
N HIS A 369 4.78 20.83 -1.72
CA HIS A 369 5.45 21.66 -0.69
C HIS A 369 6.94 21.39 -0.75
N SER A 370 7.74 22.31 -0.26
CA SER A 370 9.21 22.23 -0.25
C SER A 370 9.81 22.05 -1.65
N SER A 371 9.12 22.52 -2.68
CA SER A 371 9.50 22.37 -4.07
C SER A 371 9.85 23.69 -4.75
N LEU A 372 10.40 23.58 -5.94
CA LEU A 372 10.53 24.66 -6.90
C LEU A 372 9.93 24.21 -8.22
N ILE A 373 9.06 25.02 -8.79
CA ILE A 373 8.55 24.85 -10.15
C ILE A 373 9.14 25.91 -11.02
N ALA A 374 9.85 25.50 -12.08
CA ALA A 374 10.39 26.39 -13.08
C ALA A 374 9.58 26.26 -14.37
N VAL A 375 9.15 27.40 -14.91
CA VAL A 375 8.35 27.46 -16.13
C VAL A 375 9.02 28.39 -17.13
N GLY A 376 9.35 27.87 -18.29
CA GLY A 376 9.83 28.64 -19.45
C GLY A 376 8.76 28.75 -20.51
N ILE A 377 8.62 29.94 -21.08
CA ILE A 377 7.67 30.24 -22.17
C ILE A 377 8.43 30.87 -23.33
N ARG A 378 8.08 30.47 -24.55
CA ARG A 378 8.63 31.08 -25.77
C ARG A 378 7.70 30.92 -26.96
N GLU A 379 7.80 31.84 -27.92
CA GLU A 379 7.26 31.71 -29.26
C GLU A 379 8.36 31.24 -30.24
N GLY A 380 7.99 30.38 -31.18
CA GLY A 380 8.90 29.81 -32.18
C GLY A 380 9.87 28.74 -31.63
N ALA A 381 10.65 28.17 -32.51
CA ALA A 381 11.72 27.25 -32.13
C ALA A 381 13.01 28.03 -31.78
N PRO A 382 13.84 27.51 -30.85
CA PRO A 382 15.15 28.11 -30.59
C PRO A 382 16.08 27.89 -31.80
N GLU A 383 16.83 28.90 -32.19
CA GLU A 383 17.81 28.81 -33.25
C GLU A 383 19.08 28.05 -32.81
N ALA A 384 19.47 28.23 -31.55
CA ALA A 384 20.59 27.54 -30.90
C ALA A 384 20.38 27.47 -29.40
N ALA A 385 20.96 26.46 -28.74
CA ALA A 385 21.01 26.41 -27.28
C ALA A 385 21.83 27.57 -26.71
N LEU A 386 21.46 28.04 -25.52
CA LEU A 386 22.27 29.02 -24.80
C LEU A 386 23.66 28.42 -24.49
N PRO A 387 24.74 29.23 -24.55
CA PRO A 387 26.06 28.76 -24.20
C PRO A 387 26.12 28.21 -22.78
N LEU A 388 27.05 27.33 -22.51
CA LEU A 388 27.34 26.93 -21.12
C LEU A 388 27.79 28.19 -20.36
N PRO A 389 27.24 28.44 -19.18
CA PRO A 389 27.78 29.49 -18.32
C PRO A 389 29.26 29.25 -18.10
N GLU A 390 30.11 30.23 -18.33
CA GLU A 390 31.51 30.15 -17.91
C GLU A 390 31.55 30.02 -16.41
N GLY A 391 32.01 28.88 -15.92
CA GLY A 391 32.10 28.54 -14.50
C GLY A 391 31.30 27.30 -14.18
N GLU A 392 31.88 26.46 -13.33
CA GLU A 392 31.26 25.30 -12.73
C GLU A 392 29.90 25.66 -12.12
N CYS A 393 28.99 24.71 -12.06
CA CYS A 393 27.74 24.86 -11.28
C CYS A 393 28.09 25.57 -9.96
N PRO A 394 27.52 26.76 -9.63
CA PRO A 394 28.02 27.61 -8.53
C PRO A 394 27.97 26.98 -7.14
N LEU A 395 27.72 25.70 -7.11
CA LEU A 395 27.38 24.88 -5.96
C LEU A 395 28.45 23.87 -5.56
N GLU A 396 29.61 23.87 -6.19
CA GLU A 396 30.78 23.41 -5.47
C GLU A 396 30.96 24.32 -4.26
N VAL A 397 30.48 23.84 -3.11
CA VAL A 397 30.82 24.38 -1.81
C VAL A 397 32.34 24.20 -1.66
N ARG A 398 33.11 25.04 -2.33
CA ARG A 398 34.53 25.23 -2.07
C ARG A 398 34.66 26.02 -0.77
N GLY A 399 34.48 25.36 0.31
CA GLY A 399 34.68 25.93 1.63
C GLY A 399 34.60 24.83 2.67
N ASP A 400 35.75 24.53 3.22
CA ASP A 400 36.04 23.58 4.30
C ASP A 400 35.85 22.09 3.97
N VAL A 401 36.93 21.38 4.11
CA VAL A 401 37.07 19.90 4.01
C VAL A 401 36.14 19.13 4.98
N LEU A 402 35.45 19.84 5.87
CA LEU A 402 34.55 19.26 6.87
C LEU A 402 33.08 19.36 6.41
N VAL A 403 32.57 18.22 6.00
CA VAL A 403 31.10 18.05 5.84
C VAL A 403 30.44 18.34 7.19
N PRO A 404 29.42 19.20 7.26
CA PRO A 404 28.69 19.51 8.49
C PRO A 404 28.25 18.26 9.24
N LEU A 405 28.25 18.32 10.58
CA LEU A 405 27.91 17.16 11.43
C LEU A 405 26.50 16.66 11.12
N GLU A 406 25.57 17.57 10.88
CA GLU A 406 24.18 17.28 10.57
C GLU A 406 24.07 16.41 9.31
N LEU A 407 24.78 16.77 8.24
CA LEU A 407 24.79 16.01 6.99
C LEU A 407 25.40 14.62 7.16
N ARG A 408 26.45 14.49 7.99
CA ARG A 408 27.04 13.18 8.31
C ARG A 408 26.09 12.31 9.12
N LEU A 409 25.41 12.89 10.12
CA LEU A 409 24.39 12.17 10.92
C LEU A 409 23.22 11.73 10.06
N MET A 410 22.73 12.59 9.17
CA MET A 410 21.63 12.26 8.26
C MET A 410 22.02 11.15 7.28
N SER A 411 23.23 11.22 6.72
CA SER A 411 23.75 10.16 5.85
C SER A 411 23.86 8.82 6.59
N PHE A 412 24.35 8.86 7.83
CA PHE A 412 24.45 7.68 8.70
C PHE A 412 23.05 7.11 9.04
N MET A 413 22.11 7.95 9.47
CA MET A 413 20.74 7.52 9.76
C MET A 413 20.05 6.92 8.54
N ARG A 414 20.24 7.50 7.35
CA ARG A 414 19.71 6.97 6.10
C ARG A 414 20.29 5.59 5.79
N ALA A 415 21.59 5.41 5.91
CA ALA A 415 22.24 4.12 5.70
C ALA A 415 21.71 3.06 6.67
N VAL A 416 21.69 3.36 7.98
CA VAL A 416 21.14 2.45 9.01
C VAL A 416 19.69 2.10 8.76
N THR A 417 18.85 3.07 8.35
CA THR A 417 17.44 2.82 8.04
C THR A 417 17.30 1.90 6.83
N SER A 418 18.10 2.12 5.78
CA SER A 418 18.12 1.28 4.58
C SER A 418 18.53 -0.16 4.90
N ASP A 419 19.61 -0.32 5.70
CA ASP A 419 20.09 -1.64 6.13
C ASP A 419 19.03 -2.36 6.97
N LEU A 420 18.36 -1.65 7.89
CA LEU A 420 17.28 -2.22 8.70
C LEU A 420 16.09 -2.65 7.86
N GLU A 421 15.70 -1.86 6.87
CA GLU A 421 14.61 -2.21 5.95
C GLU A 421 14.98 -3.43 5.09
N GLN A 422 16.22 -3.51 4.63
CA GLN A 422 16.72 -4.67 3.88
C GLN A 422 16.71 -5.92 4.76
N THR A 423 17.28 -5.84 5.96
CA THR A 423 17.30 -6.96 6.92
C THR A 423 15.88 -7.42 7.27
N THR A 424 14.95 -6.49 7.47
CA THR A 424 13.55 -6.83 7.75
C THR A 424 12.91 -7.58 6.59
N ARG A 425 13.15 -7.15 5.34
CA ARG A 425 12.65 -7.85 4.15
C ARG A 425 13.24 -9.26 4.03
N GLU A 426 14.53 -9.41 4.27
CA GLU A 426 15.22 -10.71 4.23
C GLU A 426 14.66 -11.66 5.31
N LEU A 427 14.46 -11.16 6.53
CA LEU A 427 13.86 -11.94 7.62
C LEU A 427 12.43 -12.37 7.30
N THR A 428 11.60 -11.47 6.76
CA THR A 428 10.22 -11.81 6.38
C THR A 428 10.20 -12.88 5.28
N HIS A 429 11.06 -12.76 4.29
CA HIS A 429 11.18 -13.76 3.22
C HIS A 429 11.66 -15.12 3.76
N LEU A 430 12.66 -15.11 4.65
CA LEU A 430 13.18 -16.34 5.27
C LEU A 430 12.12 -17.01 6.14
N GLN A 431 11.36 -16.23 6.92
CA GLN A 431 10.26 -16.74 7.74
C GLN A 431 9.20 -17.43 6.87
N HIS A 432 8.78 -16.80 5.77
CA HIS A 432 7.78 -17.39 4.87
C HIS A 432 8.27 -18.70 4.24
N ASN A 433 9.52 -18.71 3.76
CA ASN A 433 10.12 -19.93 3.21
C ASN A 433 10.22 -21.06 4.25
N LEU A 434 10.52 -20.72 5.51
CA LEU A 434 10.60 -21.69 6.60
C LEU A 434 9.21 -22.26 6.94
N GLU A 435 8.18 -21.41 6.96
CA GLU A 435 6.79 -21.83 7.17
C GLU A 435 6.35 -22.82 6.08
N ASP A 436 6.62 -22.52 4.81
CA ASP A 436 6.32 -23.41 3.67
C ASP A 436 7.09 -24.75 3.77
N GLU A 437 8.36 -24.70 4.17
CA GLU A 437 9.16 -25.91 4.34
C GLU A 437 8.67 -26.76 5.51
N VAL A 438 8.32 -26.16 6.63
CA VAL A 438 7.73 -26.88 7.78
C VAL A 438 6.43 -27.55 7.38
N GLU A 439 5.55 -26.87 6.67
CA GLU A 439 4.29 -27.45 6.21
C GLU A 439 4.55 -28.61 5.23
N ARG A 440 5.46 -28.44 4.29
CA ARG A 440 5.86 -29.52 3.36
C ARG A 440 6.42 -30.72 4.09
N LYS A 441 7.33 -30.49 5.03
CA LYS A 441 7.94 -31.56 5.84
C LYS A 441 6.93 -32.26 6.72
N SER A 442 5.98 -31.55 7.29
CA SER A 442 4.89 -32.13 8.07
C SER A 442 4.05 -33.09 7.23
N ARG A 443 3.63 -32.66 6.02
CA ARG A 443 2.86 -33.49 5.09
C ARG A 443 3.66 -34.75 4.62
N GLU A 444 4.95 -34.58 4.31
CA GLU A 444 5.84 -35.68 3.95
C GLU A 444 5.94 -36.70 5.09
N ASN A 445 6.09 -36.23 6.34
CA ASN A 445 6.20 -37.10 7.51
C ASN A 445 4.90 -37.84 7.82
N GLU A 446 3.75 -37.15 7.71
CA GLU A 446 2.43 -37.81 7.86
C GLU A 446 2.22 -38.89 6.82
N SER A 447 2.54 -38.63 5.55
CA SER A 447 2.46 -39.60 4.47
C SER A 447 3.39 -40.80 4.70
N LEU A 448 4.64 -40.51 5.10
CA LEU A 448 5.61 -41.59 5.40
C LEU A 448 5.15 -42.46 6.56
N SER A 449 4.63 -41.83 7.63
CA SER A 449 4.12 -42.58 8.80
C SER A 449 2.98 -43.49 8.41
N LEU A 450 2.03 -43.03 7.59
CA LEU A 450 0.93 -43.87 7.11
C LEU A 450 1.42 -45.01 6.22
N HIS A 451 2.37 -44.75 5.30
CA HIS A 451 2.95 -45.79 4.46
C HIS A 451 3.68 -46.87 5.28
N VAL A 452 4.40 -46.49 6.34
CA VAL A 452 5.05 -47.44 7.26
C VAL A 452 4.01 -48.34 7.95
N VAL A 453 2.92 -47.75 8.45
CA VAL A 453 1.82 -48.48 9.10
C VAL A 453 1.17 -49.46 8.13
N MET A 454 0.88 -49.05 6.90
CA MET A 454 0.30 -49.92 5.85
C MET A 454 1.24 -51.07 5.50
N THR A 455 2.53 -50.79 5.33
CA THR A 455 3.54 -51.83 5.04
C THR A 455 3.65 -52.85 6.17
N LEU A 456 3.54 -52.40 7.44
CA LEU A 456 3.49 -53.32 8.58
C LEU A 456 2.24 -54.17 8.58
N ALA A 457 1.06 -53.61 8.27
CA ALA A 457 -0.18 -54.35 8.14
C ALA A 457 -0.09 -55.40 7.03
N ASP A 458 0.42 -55.04 5.86
CA ASP A 458 0.64 -55.97 4.73
C ASP A 458 1.62 -57.09 5.09
N ALA A 459 2.69 -56.80 5.85
CA ALA A 459 3.65 -57.81 6.31
C ALA A 459 3.01 -58.80 7.30
N ILE A 460 2.04 -58.38 8.12
CA ILE A 460 1.29 -59.23 9.03
C ILE A 460 0.27 -60.05 8.27
N ASP A 461 -0.44 -59.46 7.33
CA ASP A 461 -1.38 -60.17 6.45
C ASP A 461 -0.65 -61.25 5.63
N ALA A 462 0.59 -61.01 5.15
CA ALA A 462 1.41 -61.96 4.43
C ALA A 462 1.82 -63.18 5.27
N LYS A 463 1.79 -63.11 6.60
CA LYS A 463 2.06 -64.24 7.50
C LYS A 463 0.91 -65.25 7.53
N ASP A 464 -0.32 -64.78 7.37
CA ASP A 464 -1.53 -65.58 7.24
C ASP A 464 -1.87 -65.67 5.74
N THR A 465 -1.55 -66.76 5.10
CA THR A 465 -1.66 -66.95 3.64
C THR A 465 -3.07 -66.76 3.07
N TYR A 466 -4.06 -66.60 3.92
CA TYR A 466 -5.48 -66.37 3.56
C TYR A 466 -6.01 -65.01 3.82
N THR A 467 -5.19 -64.10 4.35
CA THR A 467 -5.64 -62.76 4.78
C THR A 467 -5.05 -61.63 3.94
N HIS A 468 -4.61 -61.87 2.72
CA HIS A 468 -4.04 -60.81 1.89
C HIS A 468 -4.98 -59.62 1.74
N GLY A 469 -4.51 -58.42 2.16
CA GLY A 469 -5.28 -57.20 2.15
C GLY A 469 -6.43 -57.11 3.17
N HIS A 470 -6.58 -58.06 4.08
CA HIS A 470 -7.59 -58.11 5.13
C HIS A 470 -7.53 -56.87 6.02
N SER A 471 -6.38 -56.57 6.59
CA SER A 471 -6.19 -55.44 7.48
C SER A 471 -6.60 -54.09 6.82
N GLY A 472 -6.26 -53.92 5.55
CA GLY A 472 -6.65 -52.75 4.76
C GLY A 472 -8.16 -52.64 4.51
N ARG A 473 -8.85 -53.75 4.27
CA ARG A 473 -10.31 -53.78 4.09
C ARG A 473 -11.02 -53.52 5.40
N VAL A 474 -10.63 -54.20 6.49
CA VAL A 474 -11.18 -53.98 7.84
C VAL A 474 -11.05 -52.51 8.26
N ALA A 475 -9.88 -51.88 8.03
CA ALA A 475 -9.65 -50.48 8.32
C ALA A 475 -10.63 -49.55 7.55
N LYS A 476 -10.86 -49.82 6.26
CA LYS A 476 -11.80 -49.04 5.44
C LYS A 476 -13.23 -49.18 5.94
N TYR A 477 -13.67 -50.42 6.27
CA TYR A 477 -15.03 -50.62 6.81
C TYR A 477 -15.19 -49.97 8.18
N ALA A 478 -14.23 -50.11 9.06
CA ALA A 478 -14.23 -49.53 10.37
C ALA A 478 -14.33 -47.98 10.32
N ARG A 479 -13.56 -47.37 9.43
CA ARG A 479 -13.61 -45.92 9.20
C ARG A 479 -14.99 -45.49 8.68
N GLU A 480 -15.57 -46.21 7.73
CA GLU A 480 -16.90 -45.88 7.19
C GLU A 480 -17.99 -46.07 8.24
N ILE A 481 -17.93 -47.13 9.07
CA ILE A 481 -18.83 -47.30 10.21
C ILE A 481 -18.70 -46.08 11.17
N ALA A 482 -17.48 -45.69 11.51
CA ALA A 482 -17.22 -44.55 12.38
C ALA A 482 -17.78 -43.26 11.80
N ARG A 483 -17.62 -43.04 10.47
CA ARG A 483 -18.17 -41.86 9.77
C ARG A 483 -19.70 -41.83 9.86
N ARG A 484 -20.38 -42.94 9.60
CA ARG A 484 -21.85 -43.04 9.68
C ARG A 484 -22.36 -42.93 11.13
N ALA A 485 -21.56 -43.36 12.08
CA ALA A 485 -21.86 -43.16 13.51
C ALA A 485 -21.61 -41.72 14.02
N GLY A 486 -21.26 -40.77 13.14
CA GLY A 486 -21.10 -39.34 13.48
C GLY A 486 -19.79 -39.03 14.21
N ARG A 487 -18.74 -39.86 14.08
CA ARG A 487 -17.44 -39.61 14.67
C ARG A 487 -16.69 -38.50 13.93
N SER A 488 -15.89 -37.75 14.66
CA SER A 488 -15.05 -36.70 14.10
C SER A 488 -14.02 -37.26 13.11
N SER A 489 -13.50 -36.43 12.19
CA SER A 489 -12.48 -36.82 11.22
C SER A 489 -11.24 -37.43 11.91
N TYR A 490 -10.85 -36.87 13.05
CA TYR A 490 -9.75 -37.38 13.86
C TYR A 490 -10.02 -38.80 14.38
N GLU A 491 -11.21 -39.06 14.95
CA GLU A 491 -11.60 -40.39 15.42
C GLU A 491 -11.70 -41.40 14.27
N GLN A 492 -12.22 -40.98 13.12
CA GLN A 492 -12.29 -41.84 11.90
C GLN A 492 -10.90 -42.27 11.47
N GLU A 493 -9.92 -41.38 11.45
CA GLU A 493 -8.55 -41.70 11.05
C GLU A 493 -7.84 -42.56 12.11
N ALA A 494 -8.06 -42.27 13.38
CA ALA A 494 -7.57 -43.13 14.47
C ALA A 494 -8.11 -44.57 14.36
N ILE A 495 -9.42 -44.76 14.10
CA ILE A 495 -10.05 -46.06 13.91
C ILE A 495 -9.51 -46.76 12.66
N PHE A 496 -9.23 -46.02 11.59
CA PHE A 496 -8.61 -46.57 10.40
C PHE A 496 -7.24 -47.19 10.70
N VAL A 497 -6.37 -46.44 11.43
CA VAL A 497 -5.05 -46.97 11.82
C VAL A 497 -5.18 -48.12 12.81
N MET A 498 -6.13 -48.09 13.75
CA MET A 498 -6.42 -49.22 14.64
C MET A 498 -6.87 -50.46 13.87
N GLY A 499 -7.72 -50.28 12.84
CA GLY A 499 -8.15 -51.35 11.96
C GLY A 499 -7.01 -51.98 11.14
N LEU A 500 -6.07 -51.15 10.65
CA LEU A 500 -4.86 -51.64 9.98
C LEU A 500 -4.01 -52.54 10.88
N LEU A 501 -3.92 -52.22 12.17
CA LEU A 501 -2.99 -52.85 13.11
C LEU A 501 -3.70 -53.82 14.11
N HIS A 502 -5.01 -54.06 13.95
CA HIS A 502 -5.78 -54.86 14.93
C HIS A 502 -5.18 -56.26 15.16
N ASP A 503 -4.68 -56.83 14.08
CA ASP A 503 -4.13 -58.19 14.05
C ASP A 503 -2.60 -58.25 14.19
N VAL A 504 -1.91 -57.12 14.53
CA VAL A 504 -0.43 -57.08 14.65
C VAL A 504 0.13 -58.16 15.57
N GLY A 505 -0.61 -58.59 16.57
CA GLY A 505 -0.19 -59.62 17.49
C GLY A 505 -0.09 -61.01 16.90
N LYS A 506 -0.63 -61.26 15.72
CA LYS A 506 -0.45 -62.53 14.96
C LYS A 506 1.03 -62.82 14.66
N ILE A 507 1.89 -61.80 14.68
CA ILE A 507 3.34 -61.98 14.56
C ILE A 507 3.90 -62.95 15.61
N GLY A 508 3.29 -63.07 16.79
CA GLY A 508 3.68 -63.94 17.88
C GLY A 508 3.08 -65.35 17.81
N VAL A 509 2.18 -65.63 16.84
CA VAL A 509 1.57 -66.97 16.66
C VAL A 509 2.43 -67.77 15.70
N PRO A 510 2.74 -69.04 16.00
CA PRO A 510 3.54 -69.92 15.10
C PRO A 510 2.85 -70.12 13.75
N ASP A 511 3.62 -70.09 12.63
CA ASP A 511 3.10 -70.22 11.27
C ASP A 511 2.38 -71.59 11.05
N ALA A 512 2.85 -72.64 11.69
CA ALA A 512 2.21 -73.96 11.65
C ALA A 512 0.81 -73.99 12.26
N VAL A 513 0.49 -73.01 13.16
CA VAL A 513 -0.83 -72.91 13.79
C VAL A 513 -1.74 -72.00 12.96
N ILE A 514 -1.21 -70.81 12.53
CA ILE A 514 -1.96 -69.83 11.74
C ILE A 514 -2.39 -70.45 10.37
N ASN A 515 -1.49 -71.17 9.70
CA ASN A 515 -1.70 -71.70 8.36
C ASN A 515 -2.13 -73.20 8.37
N LYS A 516 -2.60 -73.72 9.49
CA LYS A 516 -2.99 -75.10 9.59
C LYS A 516 -4.21 -75.43 8.74
N PRO A 517 -4.11 -76.36 7.78
CA PRO A 517 -5.26 -76.82 7.02
C PRO A 517 -6.15 -77.73 7.91
N GLY A 518 -7.30 -77.20 8.35
CA GLY A 518 -8.24 -78.03 9.12
C GLY A 518 -8.60 -77.43 10.50
N LYS A 519 -9.24 -78.24 11.35
CA LYS A 519 -9.66 -77.76 12.68
C LYS A 519 -8.47 -77.64 13.64
N LEU A 520 -8.42 -76.54 14.41
CA LEU A 520 -7.44 -76.33 15.48
C LEU A 520 -7.78 -77.22 16.70
N THR A 521 -6.75 -77.65 17.43
CA THR A 521 -6.94 -78.17 18.79
C THR A 521 -7.24 -77.07 19.75
N ASP A 522 -7.70 -77.34 20.98
CA ASP A 522 -7.97 -76.35 21.99
C ASP A 522 -6.70 -75.58 22.38
N GLU A 523 -5.52 -76.23 22.40
CA GLU A 523 -4.23 -75.56 22.66
C GLU A 523 -3.81 -74.67 21.52
N GLU A 524 -3.97 -75.03 20.28
CA GLU A 524 -3.67 -74.21 19.11
C GLU A 524 -4.60 -73.03 19.03
N PHE A 525 -5.89 -73.20 19.36
CA PHE A 525 -6.85 -72.10 19.43
C PHE A 525 -6.54 -71.14 20.55
N ALA A 526 -6.03 -71.63 21.71
CA ALA A 526 -5.54 -70.77 22.78
C ALA A 526 -4.34 -69.89 22.33
N MET A 527 -3.43 -70.45 21.48
CA MET A 527 -2.33 -69.64 20.92
C MET A 527 -2.85 -68.48 20.00
N ILE A 528 -3.85 -68.79 19.19
CA ILE A 528 -4.49 -67.73 18.37
C ILE A 528 -5.16 -66.69 19.25
N LYS A 529 -5.91 -67.09 20.31
CA LYS A 529 -6.55 -66.14 21.25
C LYS A 529 -5.58 -65.25 22.00
N ALA A 530 -4.29 -65.53 21.98
CA ALA A 530 -3.28 -64.69 22.61
C ALA A 530 -2.87 -63.46 21.77
N HIS A 531 -3.20 -63.44 20.43
CA HIS A 531 -2.77 -62.33 19.57
C HIS A 531 -3.31 -60.96 20.00
N PRO A 532 -4.53 -60.77 20.53
CA PRO A 532 -4.99 -59.45 20.97
C PRO A 532 -4.15 -58.89 22.10
N VAL A 533 -3.78 -59.74 23.08
CA VAL A 533 -2.91 -59.32 24.20
C VAL A 533 -1.50 -58.99 23.71
N MET A 534 -0.97 -59.79 22.78
CA MET A 534 0.33 -59.55 22.15
C MET A 534 0.32 -58.24 21.34
N GLY A 535 -0.73 -58.01 20.54
CA GLY A 535 -0.91 -56.82 19.75
C GLY A 535 -0.97 -55.55 20.62
N ALA A 536 -1.78 -55.61 21.68
CA ALA A 536 -1.85 -54.51 22.63
C ALA A 536 -0.50 -54.18 23.28
N ARG A 537 0.31 -55.21 23.60
CA ARG A 537 1.65 -55.03 24.16
C ARG A 537 2.61 -54.38 23.14
N ILE A 538 2.54 -54.76 21.87
CA ILE A 538 3.37 -54.19 20.80
C ILE A 538 2.99 -52.71 20.61
N LEU A 539 1.72 -52.44 20.40
CA LEU A 539 1.21 -51.08 20.11
C LEU A 539 1.24 -50.13 21.31
N GLY A 540 1.22 -50.64 22.53
CA GLY A 540 1.32 -49.88 23.77
C GLY A 540 2.65 -49.13 23.93
N ASN A 541 3.66 -49.40 23.09
CA ASN A 541 4.92 -48.66 23.05
C ASN A 541 4.82 -47.36 22.22
N ILE A 542 3.76 -47.20 21.43
CA ILE A 542 3.53 -45.98 20.61
C ILE A 542 2.83 -44.95 21.46
N ARG A 543 3.61 -44.00 22.03
CA ARG A 543 3.11 -43.01 22.97
C ARG A 543 2.28 -41.92 22.30
N GLU A 544 2.53 -41.66 21.03
CA GLU A 544 1.88 -40.64 20.21
C GLU A 544 0.41 -40.99 19.89
N MET A 545 0.07 -42.30 19.91
CA MET A 545 -1.29 -42.79 19.67
C MET A 545 -1.68 -43.88 20.70
N PRO A 546 -1.92 -43.50 21.96
CA PRO A 546 -2.15 -44.46 23.05
C PRO A 546 -3.40 -45.35 22.85
N GLY A 547 -4.37 -44.89 22.04
CA GLY A 547 -5.56 -45.63 21.67
C GLY A 547 -5.34 -46.84 20.76
N LEU A 548 -4.19 -46.96 20.06
CA LEU A 548 -3.94 -48.05 19.13
C LEU A 548 -4.06 -49.44 19.77
N ALA A 549 -3.56 -49.59 21.00
CA ALA A 549 -3.64 -50.83 21.75
C ALA A 549 -5.09 -51.26 22.02
N THR A 550 -6.06 -50.35 22.05
CA THR A 550 -7.48 -50.60 22.29
C THR A 550 -8.10 -51.46 21.20
N GLY A 551 -7.89 -51.08 19.92
CA GLY A 551 -8.38 -51.83 18.77
C GLY A 551 -7.82 -53.26 18.75
N ALA A 552 -6.51 -53.41 18.93
CA ALA A 552 -5.85 -54.70 18.93
C ALA A 552 -6.27 -55.60 20.09
N ARG A 553 -6.47 -55.05 21.31
CA ARG A 553 -6.78 -55.83 22.47
C ARG A 553 -8.19 -56.39 22.48
N TRP A 554 -9.20 -55.58 22.06
CA TRP A 554 -10.59 -55.88 22.36
C TRP A 554 -11.49 -56.09 21.13
N HIS A 555 -10.96 -56.17 19.88
CA HIS A 555 -11.77 -56.37 18.67
C HIS A 555 -12.48 -57.77 18.64
N HIS A 556 -12.06 -58.72 19.45
CA HIS A 556 -12.72 -60.01 19.62
C HIS A 556 -13.60 -60.11 20.85
N GLU A 557 -13.77 -59.02 21.58
CA GLU A 557 -14.78 -58.97 22.62
C GLU A 557 -16.19 -58.96 22.03
N ARG A 558 -17.15 -59.45 22.81
CA ARG A 558 -18.53 -59.60 22.39
C ARG A 558 -19.42 -58.90 23.39
N ILE A 559 -20.49 -58.28 22.93
CA ILE A 559 -21.44 -57.58 23.80
C ILE A 559 -22.02 -58.48 24.92
N ASP A 560 -22.18 -59.78 24.60
CA ASP A 560 -22.69 -60.78 25.56
C ASP A 560 -21.64 -61.32 26.58
N GLY A 561 -20.40 -60.84 26.52
CA GLY A 561 -19.32 -61.20 27.44
C GLY A 561 -18.67 -62.56 27.15
N ARG A 562 -19.01 -63.20 26.02
CA ARG A 562 -18.43 -64.48 25.59
C ARG A 562 -17.21 -64.30 24.66
N GLY A 563 -16.71 -63.07 24.59
CA GLY A 563 -15.52 -62.68 23.81
C GLY A 563 -14.21 -63.00 24.55
N TYR A 564 -13.10 -62.57 24.00
CA TYR A 564 -11.77 -62.66 24.59
C TYR A 564 -10.95 -61.43 24.22
N PRO A 565 -9.92 -61.05 25.02
CA PRO A 565 -9.24 -61.81 26.06
C PRO A 565 -9.82 -61.62 27.46
N ASP A 566 -10.55 -60.52 27.71
CA ASP A 566 -10.93 -60.10 29.06
C ASP A 566 -12.41 -60.40 29.40
N GLY A 567 -13.23 -60.82 28.44
CA GLY A 567 -14.64 -61.14 28.60
C GLY A 567 -15.49 -59.92 28.96
N LEU A 568 -15.17 -58.76 28.37
CA LEU A 568 -15.89 -57.49 28.58
C LEU A 568 -17.31 -57.56 28.04
N THR A 569 -18.24 -56.83 28.69
CA THR A 569 -19.66 -56.82 28.33
C THR A 569 -20.14 -55.41 28.01
N GLY A 570 -21.01 -55.26 27.00
CA GLY A 570 -21.69 -53.99 26.69
C GLY A 570 -20.74 -52.83 26.53
N ASP A 571 -21.04 -51.71 27.22
CA ASP A 571 -20.27 -50.46 27.11
C ASP A 571 -18.90 -50.50 27.80
N LYS A 572 -18.53 -51.60 28.45
CA LYS A 572 -17.15 -51.81 28.94
C LYS A 572 -16.19 -52.10 27.80
N ILE A 573 -16.67 -52.53 26.63
CA ILE A 573 -15.88 -52.67 25.42
C ILE A 573 -15.74 -51.31 24.79
N PRO A 574 -14.52 -50.77 24.57
CA PRO A 574 -14.30 -49.52 23.88
C PRO A 574 -15.02 -49.48 22.53
N TYR A 575 -15.57 -48.35 22.18
CA TYR A 575 -16.38 -48.24 20.96
C TYR A 575 -15.56 -48.52 19.68
N GLU A 576 -14.28 -48.17 19.67
CA GLU A 576 -13.35 -48.47 18.58
C GLU A 576 -13.25 -49.98 18.33
N ALA A 577 -13.09 -50.74 19.39
CA ALA A 577 -13.02 -52.21 19.32
C ALA A 577 -14.36 -52.83 18.86
N ARG A 578 -15.50 -52.27 19.31
CA ARG A 578 -16.84 -52.68 18.83
C ARG A 578 -17.01 -52.44 17.33
N ILE A 579 -16.51 -51.31 16.82
CA ILE A 579 -16.52 -50.96 15.39
C ILE A 579 -15.63 -51.94 14.61
N ILE A 580 -14.38 -52.13 15.04
CA ILE A 580 -13.42 -53.02 14.38
C ILE A 580 -13.93 -54.46 14.38
N GLY A 581 -14.53 -54.96 15.49
CA GLY A 581 -15.04 -56.32 15.59
C GLY A 581 -16.19 -56.62 14.61
N VAL A 582 -17.06 -55.65 14.29
CA VAL A 582 -18.07 -55.80 13.23
C VAL A 582 -17.43 -55.84 11.84
N ALA A 583 -16.47 -54.92 11.59
CA ALA A 583 -15.75 -54.80 10.34
C ALA A 583 -14.92 -56.08 10.03
N ASP A 584 -14.19 -56.61 11.03
CA ASP A 584 -13.40 -57.85 10.94
C ASP A 584 -14.32 -59.04 10.66
N ALA A 585 -15.42 -59.19 11.39
CA ALA A 585 -16.37 -60.27 11.15
C ALA A 585 -16.98 -60.23 9.75
N TYR A 586 -17.26 -59.02 9.23
CA TYR A 586 -17.74 -58.86 7.85
C TYR A 586 -16.68 -59.31 6.84
N ASP A 587 -15.42 -58.85 6.95
CA ASP A 587 -14.34 -59.26 6.05
C ASP A 587 -14.07 -60.77 6.15
N ALA A 588 -14.08 -61.31 7.36
CA ALA A 588 -13.90 -62.75 7.58
C ALA A 588 -14.97 -63.62 6.91
N MET A 589 -16.17 -63.11 6.69
CA MET A 589 -17.27 -63.82 6.00
C MET A 589 -17.26 -63.58 4.49
N THR A 590 -16.68 -62.48 4.03
CA THR A 590 -16.67 -62.08 2.62
C THR A 590 -15.34 -62.33 1.92
N SER A 591 -14.34 -62.89 2.60
CA SER A 591 -13.05 -63.29 2.05
C SER A 591 -12.94 -64.84 1.92
N ASN A 592 -12.11 -65.30 0.98
CA ASN A 592 -11.80 -66.71 0.82
C ASN A 592 -10.94 -67.21 1.98
N ARG A 593 -11.33 -68.35 2.61
CA ARG A 593 -10.55 -69.05 3.67
C ARG A 593 -10.33 -70.51 3.36
N SER A 594 -9.27 -71.11 3.90
CA SER A 594 -8.81 -72.48 3.63
C SER A 594 -9.87 -73.55 3.73
N TYR A 595 -10.88 -73.32 4.57
CA TYR A 595 -11.92 -74.28 4.88
C TYR A 595 -13.32 -73.86 4.44
N ARG A 596 -13.45 -72.65 3.78
CA ARG A 596 -14.75 -72.10 3.42
C ARG A 596 -14.63 -71.11 2.29
N GLY A 597 -15.40 -71.30 1.22
CA GLY A 597 -15.54 -70.29 0.16
C GLY A 597 -16.34 -69.03 0.59
N LEU A 598 -16.40 -68.03 -0.29
CA LEU A 598 -17.15 -66.81 -0.10
C LEU A 598 -18.61 -67.07 0.31
N MET A 599 -19.06 -66.43 1.40
CA MET A 599 -20.46 -66.56 1.81
C MET A 599 -21.34 -65.62 0.95
N PRO A 600 -22.54 -66.09 0.50
CA PRO A 600 -23.50 -65.24 -0.21
C PRO A 600 -23.88 -63.99 0.62
N GLN A 601 -24.00 -62.81 0.01
CA GLN A 601 -24.26 -61.54 0.67
C GLN A 601 -25.48 -61.59 1.61
N ALA A 602 -26.59 -62.18 1.14
CA ALA A 602 -27.79 -62.31 1.97
C ALA A 602 -27.54 -63.12 3.27
N LYS A 603 -26.61 -64.10 3.21
CA LYS A 603 -26.24 -64.91 4.36
C LYS A 603 -25.29 -64.15 5.29
N VAL A 604 -24.38 -63.35 4.75
CA VAL A 604 -23.52 -62.42 5.55
C VAL A 604 -24.38 -61.43 6.29
N ARG A 605 -25.30 -60.78 5.60
CA ARG A 605 -26.27 -59.87 6.20
C ARG A 605 -27.01 -60.51 7.37
N GLN A 606 -27.56 -61.71 7.15
CA GLN A 606 -28.29 -62.43 8.19
C GLN A 606 -27.41 -62.85 9.38
N GLN A 607 -26.13 -63.14 9.19
CA GLN A 607 -25.19 -63.41 10.28
C GLN A 607 -24.91 -62.16 11.13
N ILE A 608 -24.73 -60.99 10.52
CA ILE A 608 -24.58 -59.74 11.25
C ILE A 608 -25.86 -59.39 12.03
N GLU A 609 -27.02 -59.56 11.41
CA GLU A 609 -28.34 -59.33 12.04
C GLU A 609 -28.56 -60.30 13.23
N ASN A 610 -28.24 -61.59 13.08
CA ASN A 610 -28.34 -62.56 14.16
C ASN A 610 -27.37 -62.30 15.32
N GLY A 611 -26.21 -61.70 15.02
CA GLY A 611 -25.21 -61.29 16.00
C GLY A 611 -25.52 -59.99 16.75
N ARG A 612 -26.52 -59.23 16.29
CA ARG A 612 -26.93 -57.93 16.84
C ARG A 612 -27.34 -58.06 18.32
N GLY A 613 -26.73 -57.27 19.19
CA GLY A 613 -27.01 -57.30 20.64
C GLY A 613 -26.44 -58.48 21.40
N THR A 614 -25.75 -59.43 20.72
CA THR A 614 -25.05 -60.55 21.33
C THR A 614 -23.55 -60.52 21.01
N GLN A 615 -23.19 -60.76 19.76
CA GLN A 615 -21.81 -60.65 19.29
C GLN A 615 -21.45 -59.20 19.07
N PHE A 616 -22.31 -58.46 18.39
CA PHE A 616 -22.07 -57.11 17.90
C PHE A 616 -22.89 -56.05 18.65
N ASP A 617 -22.32 -54.86 18.76
CA ASP A 617 -23.05 -53.67 19.20
C ASP A 617 -24.19 -53.40 18.20
N PRO A 618 -25.44 -53.18 18.68
CA PRO A 618 -26.59 -52.96 17.81
C PRO A 618 -26.42 -51.80 16.86
N VAL A 619 -25.80 -50.68 17.30
CA VAL A 619 -25.62 -49.48 16.49
C VAL A 619 -24.68 -49.74 15.32
N TYR A 620 -23.55 -50.39 15.58
CA TYR A 620 -22.54 -50.66 14.54
C TYR A 620 -22.93 -51.81 13.64
N ALA A 621 -23.69 -52.78 14.16
CA ALA A 621 -24.29 -53.84 13.36
C ALA A 621 -25.34 -53.27 12.38
N ASP A 622 -26.21 -52.35 12.83
CA ASP A 622 -27.22 -51.71 11.98
C ASP A 622 -26.54 -50.91 10.84
N ILE A 623 -25.49 -50.12 11.16
CA ILE A 623 -24.70 -49.40 10.15
C ILE A 623 -24.05 -50.37 9.14
N MET A 624 -23.46 -51.49 9.59
CA MET A 624 -22.88 -52.48 8.68
C MET A 624 -23.97 -53.11 7.79
N ILE A 625 -25.16 -53.39 8.32
CA ILE A 625 -26.29 -53.90 7.54
C ILE A 625 -26.70 -52.88 6.45
N GLU A 626 -26.78 -51.60 6.79
CA GLU A 626 -27.03 -50.55 5.82
C GLU A 626 -25.97 -50.51 4.70
N MET A 627 -24.68 -50.60 5.07
CA MET A 627 -23.56 -50.67 4.10
C MET A 627 -23.69 -51.89 3.19
N ILE A 628 -24.08 -53.05 3.73
CA ILE A 628 -24.31 -54.28 2.97
C ILE A 628 -25.49 -54.13 2.01
N ASP A 629 -26.59 -53.48 2.44
CA ASP A 629 -27.81 -53.30 1.64
C ASP A 629 -27.61 -52.28 0.52
N GLU A 630 -26.69 -51.32 0.71
CA GLU A 630 -26.28 -50.33 -0.30
C GLU A 630 -25.32 -50.91 -1.35
N ASP A 631 -24.48 -51.92 -0.98
CA ASP A 631 -23.45 -52.54 -1.84
C ASP A 631 -24.05 -53.54 -2.83
N LYS A 632 -24.88 -53.05 -3.77
CA LYS A 632 -25.58 -53.88 -4.78
C LYS A 632 -24.63 -54.54 -5.76
N ASP A 633 -23.48 -53.91 -6.03
CA ASP A 633 -22.49 -54.38 -7.00
C ASP A 633 -21.35 -55.18 -6.35
N TYR A 634 -21.47 -55.46 -5.09
CA TYR A 634 -20.51 -56.26 -4.30
C TYR A 634 -19.07 -55.70 -4.27
N GLN A 635 -18.93 -54.41 -4.35
CA GLN A 635 -17.63 -53.76 -4.40
C GLN A 635 -16.89 -53.75 -3.05
N MET A 636 -17.60 -54.00 -1.95
CA MET A 636 -17.01 -54.08 -0.62
C MET A 636 -16.27 -55.40 -0.36
N ARG A 637 -16.50 -56.42 -1.17
CA ARG A 637 -15.88 -57.75 -0.98
C ARG A 637 -14.55 -57.87 -1.72
N GLU A 638 -13.78 -58.86 -1.29
CA GLU A 638 -12.71 -59.41 -2.11
C GLU A 638 -13.35 -60.13 -3.32
N LEU A 639 -12.98 -59.75 -4.56
CA LEU A 639 -13.38 -60.41 -5.79
C LEU A 639 -12.43 -61.54 -6.15
#